data_4fbaa201c07df17370cff49ebfc23ae3
#
_entry.id   4fbaa201c07df17370cff49ebfc23ae3
#
_cell.length_a   1.000
_cell.length_b   1.000
_cell.length_c   1.000
_cell.angle_alpha   90.00
_cell.angle_beta   90.00
_cell.angle_gamma   90.00
#
_symmetry.space_group_name_H-M   'P 1'
#
loop_
_entity.id
_entity.type
_entity.pdbx_description
1 polymer ?
#
loop_
_entity_poly.entity_id
_entity_poly.type
_entity_poly.pdbx_seq_one_letter_code
_entity_poly.pdbx_strand_id
1 'polypeptide(L)'
;MLFRKSMSGVRELSGRKPVVRKIFNCFTSSPSSESFSLDAVLTDACKRVNISIPSSSKEIAGYKWWEKLCRACAEKPSTSYYGRAMLRQTLVRALSERLAVDEVFRLNGHEIEKEDIIEPLVVMGLPRCNGHQAAHVLSRSGIFLAFKQSDTFAPSLLLDVERRDAFYRRFKWFSFIFPDFSCVRTINPNQIDDDLTLQLMCPESYAWGFLHGLDEYLLECLQEDQTPVYRHLRRMCQLFQWYRRCGHFSECVLRDINPINNPIEEQKYGSKSPLLKAQWLLFCPFAILSIESLHEAFPDMKLIWVHRALSQCIPSLCSSLAIHNSLYTGRSPSDSQLVTLGDKVLGTFGSGTEYAIDYLADFDKNRMVHWSNRDVKRHTTRLATKTLDYFGIEVDRYRRMQMINGQTEYIEVFRPLHDARMPYFGLHDGVVSEVFESYIYQFEEFAYENRFGVTIEDYQPLATPADQQSLGSLRVNGGDQPSFPSFADGQPMDGHFLQEGKGFK
;
A
#
# COMPACT_ATOMS: atom_id res chain seq x y z
N MET A 1 -9.90 -31.82 19.00
CA MET A 1 -9.13 -30.97 19.94
C MET A 1 -8.06 -30.10 19.25
N LEU A 2 -7.49 -30.50 18.12
CA LEU A 2 -6.55 -29.72 17.30
C LEU A 2 -7.21 -28.51 16.58
N PHE A 3 -8.47 -28.61 16.18
CA PHE A 3 -9.24 -27.54 15.53
C PHE A 3 -9.43 -26.29 16.41
N ARG A 4 -9.54 -26.44 17.74
CA ARG A 4 -9.69 -25.29 18.68
C ARG A 4 -8.41 -24.46 18.87
N LYS A 5 -7.22 -25.04 18.67
CA LYS A 5 -5.95 -24.32 18.83
C LYS A 5 -5.60 -23.43 17.63
N SER A 6 -6.08 -23.76 16.43
CA SER A 6 -5.72 -23.01 15.21
C SER A 6 -6.61 -21.78 14.98
N MET A 7 -7.86 -21.78 15.44
CA MET A 7 -8.73 -20.59 15.44
C MET A 7 -8.29 -19.54 16.48
N SER A 8 -7.38 -19.90 17.40
CA SER A 8 -6.82 -18.97 18.38
C SER A 8 -5.95 -17.89 17.71
N GLY A 9 -5.35 -18.14 16.55
CA GLY A 9 -4.42 -17.22 15.89
C GLY A 9 -5.03 -15.86 15.54
N VAL A 10 -6.15 -15.80 14.82
CA VAL A 10 -6.84 -14.53 14.51
C VAL A 10 -7.51 -13.97 15.77
N ARG A 11 -8.01 -14.84 16.66
CA ARG A 11 -8.60 -14.46 17.96
C ARG A 11 -7.55 -13.98 18.94
N GLU A 12 -6.36 -14.60 19.00
CA GLU A 12 -5.25 -14.18 19.86
C GLU A 12 -4.61 -12.87 19.38
N LEU A 13 -4.49 -12.65 18.08
CA LEU A 13 -3.96 -11.40 17.53
C LEU A 13 -4.81 -10.19 17.92
N SER A 14 -6.14 -10.31 17.88
CA SER A 14 -7.04 -9.22 18.27
C SER A 14 -7.15 -9.05 19.80
N GLY A 15 -6.65 -9.99 20.59
CA GLY A 15 -6.87 -10.12 22.03
C GLY A 15 -5.71 -9.82 22.98
N ARG A 16 -4.48 -9.61 22.46
CA ARG A 16 -3.27 -9.54 23.31
C ARG A 16 -3.23 -8.45 24.38
N LYS A 17 -4.07 -7.40 24.31
CA LYS A 17 -4.20 -6.40 25.38
C LYS A 17 -5.65 -5.96 25.63
N PRO A 18 -6.56 -6.89 26.00
CA PRO A 18 -7.95 -6.54 26.26
C PRO A 18 -8.11 -5.55 27.42
N VAL A 19 -7.17 -5.56 28.37
CA VAL A 19 -7.18 -4.66 29.53
C VAL A 19 -6.92 -3.22 29.12
N VAL A 20 -5.91 -2.97 28.26
CA VAL A 20 -5.59 -1.62 27.76
C VAL A 20 -6.76 -1.06 26.97
N ARG A 21 -7.38 -1.87 26.09
CA ARG A 21 -8.57 -1.46 25.33
C ARG A 21 -9.77 -1.17 26.22
N LYS A 22 -10.00 -1.96 27.29
CA LYS A 22 -11.05 -1.70 28.28
C LYS A 22 -10.80 -0.38 29.02
N ILE A 23 -9.56 -0.12 29.43
CA ILE A 23 -9.19 1.12 30.11
C ILE A 23 -9.44 2.32 29.19
N PHE A 24 -9.02 2.27 27.92
CA PHE A 24 -9.31 3.35 26.98
C PHE A 24 -10.80 3.57 26.73
N ASN A 25 -11.61 2.50 26.66
CA ASN A 25 -13.06 2.63 26.56
C ASN A 25 -13.70 3.29 27.79
N CYS A 26 -13.09 3.19 28.97
CA CYS A 26 -13.57 3.87 30.18
C CYS A 26 -13.26 5.37 30.19
N PHE A 27 -12.24 5.82 29.47
CA PHE A 27 -11.79 7.21 29.46
C PHE A 27 -12.24 7.99 28.22
N THR A 28 -12.83 7.33 27.19
CA THR A 28 -13.34 7.99 26.00
C THR A 28 -14.86 8.04 26.03
N SER A 29 -15.45 9.24 25.98
CA SER A 29 -16.86 9.36 25.69
C SER A 29 -17.14 8.92 24.25
N SER A 30 -18.16 8.10 24.04
CA SER A 30 -18.60 7.73 22.69
C SER A 30 -19.13 8.98 21.96
N PRO A 31 -18.62 9.30 20.77
CA PRO A 31 -19.22 10.34 19.97
C PRO A 31 -20.71 10.05 19.72
N SER A 32 -21.58 11.06 19.90
CA SER A 32 -23.00 10.94 19.56
C SER A 32 -23.20 10.75 18.05
N SER A 33 -24.35 10.26 17.63
CA SER A 33 -24.67 10.15 16.19
C SER A 33 -24.71 11.51 15.51
N GLU A 34 -25.16 12.54 16.20
CA GLU A 34 -25.16 13.93 15.71
C GLU A 34 -23.76 14.45 15.39
N SER A 35 -22.74 13.99 16.13
CA SER A 35 -21.35 14.37 15.87
C SER A 35 -20.80 13.83 14.55
N PHE A 36 -21.49 12.87 13.92
CA PHE A 36 -21.19 12.36 12.58
C PHE A 36 -21.98 13.06 11.48
N SER A 37 -22.83 14.06 11.78
CA SER A 37 -23.43 14.87 10.72
C SER A 37 -22.34 15.52 9.87
N LEU A 38 -22.60 15.69 8.57
CA LEU A 38 -21.62 16.31 7.67
C LEU A 38 -21.21 17.71 8.15
N ASP A 39 -22.15 18.50 8.67
CA ASP A 39 -21.89 19.87 9.19
C ASP A 39 -20.94 19.82 10.41
N ALA A 40 -21.14 18.87 11.33
CA ALA A 40 -20.26 18.71 12.49
C ALA A 40 -18.86 18.26 12.08
N VAL A 41 -18.75 17.30 11.15
CA VAL A 41 -17.49 16.81 10.61
C VAL A 41 -16.75 17.89 9.85
N LEU A 42 -17.47 18.65 9.01
CA LEU A 42 -16.94 19.76 8.22
C LEU A 42 -16.42 20.90 9.12
N THR A 43 -17.19 21.25 10.16
CA THR A 43 -16.78 22.26 11.14
C THR A 43 -15.44 21.87 11.79
N ASP A 44 -15.31 20.63 12.24
CA ASP A 44 -14.06 20.15 12.87
C ASP A 44 -12.91 20.00 11.85
N ALA A 45 -13.24 19.63 10.61
CA ALA A 45 -12.27 19.56 9.54
C ALA A 45 -11.70 20.95 9.19
N CYS A 46 -12.55 21.94 9.01
CA CYS A 46 -12.14 23.33 8.73
C CYS A 46 -11.30 23.92 9.86
N LYS A 47 -11.71 23.71 11.13
CA LYS A 47 -10.93 24.14 12.30
C LYS A 47 -9.54 23.52 12.33
N ARG A 48 -9.43 22.24 11.96
CA ARG A 48 -8.16 21.52 11.98
C ARG A 48 -7.13 22.10 11.03
N VAL A 49 -7.54 22.58 9.86
CA VAL A 49 -6.67 23.12 8.81
C VAL A 49 -6.75 24.63 8.67
N ASN A 50 -7.44 25.29 9.61
CA ASN A 50 -7.62 26.75 9.66
C ASN A 50 -8.20 27.34 8.36
N ILE A 51 -9.21 26.69 7.81
CA ILE A 51 -9.95 27.17 6.63
C ILE A 51 -11.32 27.69 7.09
N SER A 52 -11.83 28.72 6.42
CA SER A 52 -13.17 29.27 6.68
C SER A 52 -14.23 28.17 6.46
N ILE A 53 -15.19 28.10 7.39
CA ILE A 53 -16.29 27.15 7.27
C ILE A 53 -17.23 27.66 6.15
N PRO A 54 -17.53 26.82 5.12
CA PRO A 54 -18.50 27.19 4.09
C PRO A 54 -19.89 27.54 4.70
N SER A 55 -20.65 28.36 4.02
CA SER A 55 -22.01 28.73 4.46
C SER A 55 -22.95 27.52 4.47
N SER A 56 -22.66 26.52 3.65
CA SER A 56 -23.38 25.25 3.58
C SER A 56 -22.41 24.10 3.25
N SER A 57 -22.65 22.95 3.87
CA SER A 57 -21.89 21.70 3.52
C SER A 57 -22.10 21.27 2.06
N LYS A 58 -23.14 21.76 1.40
CA LYS A 58 -23.40 21.50 -0.03
C LYS A 58 -22.40 22.16 -0.98
N GLU A 59 -21.59 23.09 -0.47
CA GLU A 59 -20.59 23.81 -1.25
C GLU A 59 -19.29 22.96 -1.45
N ILE A 60 -19.08 21.93 -0.64
CA ILE A 60 -17.91 21.09 -0.79
C ILE A 60 -18.06 20.08 -1.94
N ALA A 61 -16.97 19.82 -2.64
CA ALA A 61 -16.95 18.82 -3.71
C ALA A 61 -17.32 17.43 -3.18
N GLY A 62 -18.21 16.74 -3.86
CA GLY A 62 -18.66 15.40 -3.45
C GLY A 62 -19.53 15.36 -2.20
N TYR A 63 -20.21 16.47 -1.81
CA TYR A 63 -20.97 16.57 -0.55
C TYR A 63 -21.96 15.43 -0.35
N LYS A 64 -22.62 14.93 -1.40
CA LYS A 64 -23.57 13.81 -1.31
C LYS A 64 -22.90 12.52 -0.83
N TRP A 65 -21.69 12.26 -1.32
CA TRP A 65 -20.90 11.12 -0.91
C TRP A 65 -20.34 11.28 0.52
N TRP A 66 -19.90 12.50 0.89
CA TRP A 66 -19.52 12.80 2.26
C TRP A 66 -20.68 12.62 3.23
N GLU A 67 -21.90 13.03 2.87
CA GLU A 67 -23.09 12.84 3.69
C GLU A 67 -23.44 11.36 3.86
N LYS A 68 -23.41 10.57 2.76
CA LYS A 68 -23.60 9.11 2.79
C LYS A 68 -22.55 8.44 3.68
N LEU A 69 -21.28 8.78 3.52
CA LEU A 69 -20.17 8.24 4.32
C LEU A 69 -20.30 8.57 5.80
N CYS A 70 -20.65 9.82 6.14
CA CYS A 70 -20.93 10.25 7.50
C CYS A 70 -22.03 9.40 8.14
N ARG A 71 -23.11 9.14 7.42
CA ARG A 71 -24.23 8.29 7.85
C ARG A 71 -23.76 6.84 8.06
N ALA A 72 -23.07 6.25 7.08
CA ALA A 72 -22.55 4.89 7.20
C ALA A 72 -21.61 4.72 8.40
N CYS A 73 -20.76 5.72 8.66
CA CYS A 73 -19.91 5.74 9.85
C CYS A 73 -20.70 5.87 11.16
N ALA A 74 -21.77 6.67 11.18
CA ALA A 74 -22.65 6.84 12.34
C ALA A 74 -23.40 5.56 12.68
N GLU A 75 -23.86 4.85 11.68
CA GLU A 75 -24.71 3.65 11.77
C GLU A 75 -23.93 2.34 11.88
N LYS A 76 -22.57 2.38 11.73
CA LYS A 76 -21.76 1.17 11.83
C LYS A 76 -22.06 0.37 13.09
N PRO A 77 -22.55 -0.89 12.97
CA PRO A 77 -22.95 -1.70 14.11
C PRO A 77 -21.75 -2.17 14.92
N SER A 78 -22.01 -2.53 16.17
CA SER A 78 -21.02 -3.18 17.06
C SER A 78 -19.72 -2.42 17.30
N THR A 79 -19.69 -1.10 17.05
CA THR A 79 -18.50 -0.27 17.26
C THR A 79 -18.26 -0.03 18.75
N SER A 80 -17.03 -0.23 19.23
CA SER A 80 -16.62 0.14 20.59
C SER A 80 -16.56 1.67 20.73
N TYR A 81 -16.60 2.20 21.96
CA TYR A 81 -16.47 3.65 22.20
C TYR A 81 -15.21 4.23 21.57
N TYR A 82 -14.08 3.56 21.80
CA TYR A 82 -12.80 3.93 21.20
C TYR A 82 -12.85 3.82 19.66
N GLY A 83 -13.38 2.70 19.14
CA GLY A 83 -13.51 2.49 17.71
C GLY A 83 -14.36 3.54 17.02
N ARG A 84 -15.47 3.97 17.66
CA ARG A 84 -16.33 5.03 17.17
C ARG A 84 -15.59 6.38 17.15
N ALA A 85 -14.86 6.71 18.21
CA ALA A 85 -14.04 7.91 18.28
C ALA A 85 -12.91 7.88 17.20
N MET A 86 -12.27 6.74 17.01
CA MET A 86 -11.23 6.56 15.98
C MET A 86 -11.79 6.71 14.56
N LEU A 87 -12.97 6.13 14.28
CA LEU A 87 -13.64 6.23 12.98
C LEU A 87 -14.00 7.69 12.68
N ARG A 88 -14.59 8.40 13.65
CA ARG A 88 -14.90 9.83 13.52
C ARG A 88 -13.65 10.66 13.25
N GLN A 89 -12.55 10.41 13.98
CA GLN A 89 -11.31 11.12 13.76
C GLN A 89 -10.68 10.83 12.38
N THR A 90 -10.84 9.61 11.87
CA THR A 90 -10.41 9.28 10.51
C THR A 90 -11.21 10.05 9.48
N LEU A 91 -12.52 10.13 9.65
CA LEU A 91 -13.42 10.89 8.79
C LEU A 91 -13.07 12.40 8.78
N VAL A 92 -12.93 13.01 9.98
CA VAL A 92 -12.53 14.42 10.11
C VAL A 92 -11.18 14.67 9.46
N ARG A 93 -10.18 13.78 9.67
CA ARG A 93 -8.86 13.92 9.05
C ARG A 93 -8.94 13.86 7.53
N ALA A 94 -9.64 12.86 6.98
CA ALA A 94 -9.76 12.70 5.54
C ALA A 94 -10.36 13.93 4.86
N LEU A 95 -11.45 14.47 5.43
CA LEU A 95 -12.05 15.70 4.94
C LEU A 95 -11.14 16.92 5.14
N SER A 96 -10.42 17.01 6.28
CA SER A 96 -9.44 18.09 6.52
C SER A 96 -8.35 18.13 5.47
N GLU A 97 -7.73 16.96 5.18
CA GLU A 97 -6.67 16.85 4.18
C GLU A 97 -7.21 17.17 2.78
N ARG A 98 -8.43 16.71 2.45
CA ARG A 98 -9.07 17.04 1.19
C ARG A 98 -9.27 18.53 1.02
N LEU A 99 -9.85 19.20 2.01
CA LEU A 99 -10.10 20.66 1.97
C LEU A 99 -8.78 21.44 1.88
N ALA A 100 -7.76 21.05 2.64
CA ALA A 100 -6.47 21.72 2.59
C ALA A 100 -5.77 21.55 1.23
N VAL A 101 -5.84 20.36 0.65
CA VAL A 101 -5.32 20.10 -0.71
C VAL A 101 -6.09 20.92 -1.75
N ASP A 102 -7.43 20.93 -1.67
CA ASP A 102 -8.25 21.71 -2.60
C ASP A 102 -7.96 23.20 -2.49
N GLU A 103 -7.66 23.72 -1.28
CA GLU A 103 -7.22 25.11 -1.09
C GLU A 103 -5.86 25.39 -1.71
N VAL A 104 -4.88 24.47 -1.61
CA VAL A 104 -3.58 24.60 -2.29
C VAL A 104 -3.78 24.67 -3.80
N PHE A 105 -4.66 23.83 -4.36
CA PHE A 105 -4.99 23.87 -5.79
C PHE A 105 -5.74 25.13 -6.18
N ARG A 106 -6.62 25.64 -5.32
CA ARG A 106 -7.31 26.91 -5.58
C ARG A 106 -6.32 28.09 -5.70
N LEU A 107 -5.26 28.09 -4.90
CA LEU A 107 -4.25 29.14 -4.87
C LEU A 107 -3.18 28.97 -5.96
N ASN A 108 -2.77 27.76 -6.24
CA ASN A 108 -1.59 27.46 -7.08
C ASN A 108 -1.90 26.48 -8.23
N GLY A 109 -3.17 26.20 -8.52
CA GLY A 109 -3.59 25.18 -9.49
C GLY A 109 -2.97 25.37 -10.87
N HIS A 110 -2.88 26.61 -11.35
CA HIS A 110 -2.28 26.92 -12.64
C HIS A 110 -0.79 26.53 -12.79
N GLU A 111 -0.08 26.38 -11.67
CA GLU A 111 1.29 25.87 -11.66
C GLU A 111 1.34 24.35 -11.45
N ILE A 112 0.52 23.84 -10.53
CA ILE A 112 0.48 22.43 -10.16
C ILE A 112 -0.01 21.59 -11.35
N GLU A 113 -1.01 22.06 -12.08
CA GLU A 113 -1.59 21.36 -13.25
C GLU A 113 -0.66 21.27 -14.45
N LYS A 114 0.44 22.06 -14.46
CA LYS A 114 1.51 21.95 -15.46
C LYS A 114 2.51 20.84 -15.19
N GLU A 115 2.44 20.24 -14.01
CA GLU A 115 3.28 19.10 -13.68
C GLU A 115 2.82 17.86 -14.45
N ASP A 116 3.61 17.45 -15.42
CA ASP A 116 3.34 16.24 -16.21
C ASP A 116 3.73 15.00 -15.43
N ILE A 117 2.79 14.06 -15.35
CA ILE A 117 3.04 12.72 -14.80
C ILE A 117 3.21 11.80 -15.99
N ILE A 118 4.46 11.41 -16.26
CA ILE A 118 4.85 10.70 -17.48
C ILE A 118 5.20 9.26 -17.15
N GLU A 119 4.60 8.31 -17.84
CA GLU A 119 4.86 6.87 -17.79
C GLU A 119 5.03 6.33 -16.37
N PRO A 120 4.09 6.58 -15.42
CA PRO A 120 4.25 6.07 -14.08
C PRO A 120 4.31 4.55 -14.07
N LEU A 121 5.20 3.99 -13.23
CA LEU A 121 5.29 2.56 -13.00
C LEU A 121 4.29 2.17 -11.91
N VAL A 122 3.30 1.39 -12.26
CA VAL A 122 2.25 0.92 -11.34
C VAL A 122 2.53 -0.53 -10.94
N VAL A 123 2.52 -0.79 -9.64
CA VAL A 123 2.55 -2.15 -9.08
C VAL A 123 1.14 -2.49 -8.58
N MET A 124 0.54 -3.53 -9.13
CA MET A 124 -0.79 -4.01 -8.74
C MET A 124 -0.82 -5.53 -8.61
N GLY A 125 -1.97 -6.05 -8.25
CA GLY A 125 -2.32 -7.47 -8.15
C GLY A 125 -3.39 -7.68 -7.08
N LEU A 126 -3.78 -8.94 -6.83
CA LEU A 126 -4.64 -9.22 -5.68
C LEU A 126 -3.99 -8.69 -4.41
N PRO A 127 -4.72 -7.98 -3.53
CA PRO A 127 -4.17 -7.53 -2.27
C PRO A 127 -3.54 -8.70 -1.50
N ARG A 128 -2.37 -8.50 -0.92
CA ARG A 128 -1.54 -9.55 -0.25
C ARG A 128 -0.72 -10.44 -1.20
N CYS A 129 -0.62 -10.11 -2.47
CA CYS A 129 0.27 -10.78 -3.43
C CYS A 129 1.77 -10.49 -3.21
N ASN A 130 2.14 -9.69 -2.22
CA ASN A 130 3.50 -9.20 -1.92
C ASN A 130 3.95 -8.00 -2.78
N GLY A 131 3.00 -7.29 -3.40
CA GLY A 131 3.26 -6.06 -4.17
C GLY A 131 3.99 -4.98 -3.36
N HIS A 132 3.77 -4.91 -2.04
CA HIS A 132 4.47 -3.96 -1.17
C HIS A 132 5.99 -4.21 -1.14
N GLN A 133 6.47 -5.47 -1.13
CA GLN A 133 7.90 -5.77 -1.24
C GLN A 133 8.45 -5.35 -2.60
N ALA A 134 7.70 -5.63 -3.68
CA ALA A 134 8.07 -5.22 -5.03
C ALA A 134 8.24 -3.70 -5.11
N ALA A 135 7.23 -2.95 -4.67
CA ALA A 135 7.25 -1.48 -4.65
C ALA A 135 8.36 -0.93 -3.73
N HIS A 136 8.58 -1.55 -2.56
CA HIS A 136 9.66 -1.12 -1.65
C HIS A 136 11.04 -1.23 -2.31
N VAL A 137 11.35 -2.37 -2.92
CA VAL A 137 12.66 -2.57 -3.58
C VAL A 137 12.84 -1.62 -4.77
N LEU A 138 11.80 -1.45 -5.60
CA LEU A 138 11.82 -0.50 -6.72
C LEU A 138 12.04 0.94 -6.23
N SER A 139 11.38 1.36 -5.14
CA SER A 139 11.54 2.71 -4.59
C SER A 139 12.96 2.98 -4.09
N ARG A 140 13.68 1.94 -3.65
CA ARG A 140 15.08 2.06 -3.18
C ARG A 140 16.08 2.29 -4.31
N SER A 141 15.69 2.08 -5.58
CA SER A 141 16.54 2.38 -6.73
C SER A 141 16.90 3.87 -6.85
N GLY A 142 16.11 4.76 -6.23
CA GLY A 142 16.25 6.20 -6.38
C GLY A 142 15.90 6.74 -7.78
N ILE A 143 15.30 5.91 -8.65
CA ILE A 143 14.82 6.29 -9.97
C ILE A 143 13.45 6.96 -9.86
N PHE A 144 12.62 6.47 -8.94
CA PHE A 144 11.21 6.82 -8.86
C PHE A 144 10.90 7.78 -7.70
N LEU A 145 9.92 8.62 -7.95
CA LEU A 145 9.15 9.27 -6.92
C LEU A 145 8.11 8.28 -6.39
N ALA A 146 7.96 8.19 -5.09
CA ALA A 146 6.96 7.33 -4.48
C ALA A 146 6.41 7.98 -3.21
N PHE A 147 5.16 7.75 -2.90
CA PHE A 147 4.57 8.21 -1.65
C PHE A 147 5.10 7.39 -0.47
N LYS A 148 5.43 8.07 0.61
CA LYS A 148 5.72 7.46 1.90
C LYS A 148 4.48 7.46 2.78
N GLN A 149 4.45 6.66 3.82
CA GLN A 149 3.32 6.63 4.77
C GLN A 149 3.05 7.99 5.43
N SER A 150 4.08 8.81 5.66
CA SER A 150 3.90 10.18 6.13
C SER A 150 3.24 11.08 5.08
N ASP A 151 3.57 10.88 3.81
CA ASP A 151 3.03 11.67 2.70
C ASP A 151 1.53 11.40 2.50
N THR A 152 1.15 10.13 2.47
CA THR A 152 -0.26 9.73 2.32
C THR A 152 -1.12 10.10 3.52
N PHE A 153 -0.50 10.15 4.72
CA PHE A 153 -1.21 10.49 5.96
C PHE A 153 -1.54 11.97 6.10
N ALA A 154 -0.63 12.86 5.68
CA ALA A 154 -0.78 14.32 5.82
C ALA A 154 -0.25 15.06 4.57
N PRO A 155 -0.85 14.84 3.40
CA PRO A 155 -0.35 15.37 2.12
C PRO A 155 -0.45 16.89 2.02
N SER A 156 -1.30 17.52 2.82
CA SER A 156 -1.47 18.99 2.83
C SER A 156 -0.29 19.73 3.47
N LEU A 157 0.51 19.07 4.28
CA LEU A 157 1.69 19.70 4.90
C LEU A 157 2.84 19.79 3.90
N LEU A 158 3.42 20.98 3.77
CA LEU A 158 4.48 21.23 2.78
C LEU A 158 5.81 20.57 3.17
N LEU A 159 6.16 20.56 4.46
CA LEU A 159 7.44 20.08 4.95
C LEU A 159 7.36 18.60 5.35
N ASP A 160 8.30 17.80 4.88
CA ASP A 160 8.41 16.36 5.21
C ASP A 160 8.57 16.13 6.73
N VAL A 161 9.31 16.99 7.40
CA VAL A 161 9.46 16.93 8.87
C VAL A 161 8.09 17.06 9.55
N GLU A 162 7.27 18.00 9.11
CA GLU A 162 5.93 18.20 9.66
C GLU A 162 5.02 16.99 9.41
N ARG A 163 5.08 16.40 8.20
CA ARG A 163 4.34 15.16 7.87
C ARG A 163 4.77 14.00 8.76
N ARG A 164 6.08 13.79 8.91
CA ARG A 164 6.63 12.74 9.80
C ARG A 164 6.21 12.96 11.25
N ASP A 165 6.27 14.18 11.74
CA ASP A 165 5.84 14.51 13.11
C ASP A 165 4.34 14.29 13.30
N ALA A 166 3.50 14.68 12.33
CA ALA A 166 2.06 14.40 12.36
C ALA A 166 1.78 12.90 12.39
N PHE A 167 2.51 12.13 11.59
CA PHE A 167 2.44 10.67 11.56
C PHE A 167 2.86 10.07 12.93
N TYR A 168 4.01 10.45 13.48
CA TYR A 168 4.46 9.94 14.77
C TYR A 168 3.51 10.29 15.91
N ARG A 169 3.01 11.52 15.98
CA ARG A 169 2.02 11.92 16.99
C ARG A 169 0.76 11.02 16.94
N ARG A 170 0.31 10.67 15.72
CA ARG A 170 -0.86 9.81 15.53
C ARG A 170 -0.58 8.36 15.92
N PHE A 171 0.54 7.80 15.48
CA PHE A 171 0.82 6.37 15.60
C PHE A 171 1.59 5.97 16.86
N LYS A 172 2.11 6.92 17.65
CA LYS A 172 2.80 6.66 18.92
C LYS A 172 1.98 5.76 19.87
N TRP A 173 0.72 6.12 20.08
CA TRP A 173 -0.18 5.36 20.93
C TRP A 173 -0.87 4.21 20.20
N PHE A 174 -1.11 4.36 18.90
CA PHE A 174 -1.76 3.35 18.08
C PHE A 174 -0.99 2.01 18.14
N SER A 175 0.31 2.01 17.88
CA SER A 175 1.14 0.80 17.91
C SER A 175 1.20 0.16 19.30
N PHE A 176 1.06 0.95 20.37
CA PHE A 176 0.99 0.43 21.74
C PHE A 176 -0.36 -0.25 22.02
N ILE A 177 -1.47 0.34 21.54
CA ILE A 177 -2.83 -0.19 21.76
C ILE A 177 -3.11 -1.38 20.85
N PHE A 178 -2.60 -1.37 19.62
CA PHE A 178 -2.83 -2.36 18.56
C PHE A 178 -1.51 -2.97 18.05
N PRO A 179 -0.74 -3.65 18.91
CA PRO A 179 0.55 -4.24 18.49
C PRO A 179 0.39 -5.26 17.36
N ASP A 180 -0.76 -5.93 17.30
CA ASP A 180 -1.07 -6.95 16.29
C ASP A 180 -1.26 -6.37 14.90
N PHE A 181 -1.52 -5.08 14.79
CA PHE A 181 -1.64 -4.41 13.49
C PHE A 181 -0.33 -4.46 12.70
N SER A 182 0.81 -4.49 13.38
CA SER A 182 2.13 -4.66 12.76
C SER A 182 2.30 -5.98 11.99
N CYS A 183 1.47 -6.99 12.28
CA CYS A 183 1.46 -8.26 11.57
C CYS A 183 0.89 -8.15 10.15
N VAL A 184 0.06 -7.14 9.89
CA VAL A 184 -0.58 -6.90 8.59
C VAL A 184 -0.02 -5.71 7.86
N ARG A 185 0.49 -4.70 8.58
CA ARG A 185 1.08 -3.50 8.01
C ARG A 185 2.20 -2.95 8.90
N THR A 186 3.35 -2.67 8.32
CA THR A 186 4.43 -1.94 9.01
C THR A 186 4.04 -0.48 9.16
N ILE A 187 4.30 0.10 10.34
CA ILE A 187 4.08 1.53 10.61
C ILE A 187 5.44 2.22 10.65
N ASN A 188 5.79 2.88 9.56
CA ASN A 188 7.04 3.62 9.42
C ASN A 188 6.83 4.82 8.47
N PRO A 189 7.02 6.07 8.92
CA PRO A 189 6.76 7.26 8.11
C PRO A 189 7.56 7.31 6.82
N ASN A 190 8.74 6.71 6.79
CA ASN A 190 9.66 6.76 5.66
C ASN A 190 9.48 5.58 4.68
N GLN A 191 8.61 4.62 5.00
CA GLN A 191 8.35 3.48 4.14
C GLN A 191 7.38 3.86 3.03
N ILE A 192 7.59 3.29 1.83
CA ILE A 192 6.63 3.44 0.73
C ILE A 192 5.23 3.01 1.17
N ASP A 193 4.22 3.72 0.72
CA ASP A 193 2.82 3.44 0.99
C ASP A 193 2.07 3.01 -0.26
N ASP A 194 0.91 2.38 -0.03
CA ASP A 194 -0.11 2.18 -1.05
C ASP A 194 -0.95 3.46 -1.22
N ASP A 195 -1.77 3.48 -2.25
CA ASP A 195 -2.67 4.59 -2.57
C ASP A 195 -3.92 4.66 -1.67
N LEU A 196 -4.20 3.62 -0.87
CA LEU A 196 -5.46 3.52 -0.12
C LEU A 196 -5.65 4.64 0.89
N THR A 197 -4.57 5.12 1.53
CA THR A 197 -4.67 6.24 2.48
C THR A 197 -5.04 7.54 1.77
N LEU A 198 -4.55 7.78 0.54
CA LEU A 198 -4.95 8.92 -0.29
C LEU A 198 -6.38 8.77 -0.80
N GLN A 199 -6.80 7.57 -1.15
CA GLN A 199 -8.17 7.28 -1.56
C GLN A 199 -9.20 7.61 -0.48
N LEU A 200 -8.84 7.56 0.81
CA LEU A 200 -9.73 7.98 1.89
C LEU A 200 -10.11 9.48 1.84
N MET A 201 -9.41 10.31 1.08
CA MET A 201 -9.82 11.68 0.82
C MET A 201 -10.94 11.81 -0.23
N CYS A 202 -11.32 10.68 -0.85
CA CYS A 202 -12.42 10.56 -1.79
C CYS A 202 -13.52 9.74 -1.11
N PRO A 203 -14.65 10.35 -0.76
CA PRO A 203 -15.70 9.64 -0.04
C PRO A 203 -16.29 8.48 -0.85
N GLU A 204 -16.33 8.57 -2.18
CA GLU A 204 -16.80 7.54 -3.10
C GLU A 204 -15.89 6.31 -3.21
N SER A 205 -14.70 6.35 -2.62
CA SER A 205 -13.77 5.22 -2.69
C SER A 205 -14.24 4.01 -1.90
N TYR A 206 -14.17 2.84 -2.53
CA TYR A 206 -14.40 1.55 -1.87
C TYR A 206 -13.38 1.25 -0.75
N ALA A 207 -12.25 1.98 -0.68
CA ALA A 207 -11.30 1.86 0.42
C ALA A 207 -11.94 2.11 1.78
N TRP A 208 -12.93 3.00 1.88
CA TRP A 208 -13.71 3.23 3.09
C TRP A 208 -14.43 1.97 3.55
N GLY A 209 -15.13 1.32 2.64
CA GLY A 209 -15.86 0.09 2.93
C GLY A 209 -14.97 -1.03 3.43
N PHE A 210 -13.86 -1.31 2.72
CA PHE A 210 -12.95 -2.38 3.06
C PHE A 210 -12.17 -2.12 4.37
N LEU A 211 -11.54 -0.96 4.49
CA LEU A 211 -10.67 -0.68 5.63
C LEU A 211 -11.43 -0.42 6.94
N HIS A 212 -12.68 0.02 6.84
CA HIS A 212 -13.48 0.38 8.01
C HIS A 212 -14.65 -0.57 8.24
N GLY A 213 -14.83 -1.61 7.40
CA GLY A 213 -15.92 -2.57 7.50
C GLY A 213 -17.29 -1.90 7.41
N LEU A 214 -17.49 -1.04 6.41
CA LEU A 214 -18.75 -0.38 6.07
C LEU A 214 -19.39 -1.15 4.92
N ASP A 215 -20.00 -2.30 5.21
CA ASP A 215 -20.35 -3.30 4.20
C ASP A 215 -21.41 -2.80 3.21
N GLU A 216 -22.49 -2.17 3.68
CA GLU A 216 -23.53 -1.60 2.81
C GLU A 216 -22.98 -0.46 1.95
N TYR A 217 -22.17 0.41 2.55
CA TYR A 217 -21.50 1.49 1.85
C TYR A 217 -20.52 0.98 0.78
N LEU A 218 -19.83 -0.13 1.05
CA LEU A 218 -18.95 -0.77 0.07
C LEU A 218 -19.70 -1.19 -1.19
N LEU A 219 -20.90 -1.77 -1.03
CA LEU A 219 -21.71 -2.20 -2.17
C LEU A 219 -22.10 -1.02 -3.07
N GLU A 220 -22.41 0.14 -2.48
CA GLU A 220 -22.68 1.35 -3.26
C GLU A 220 -21.40 1.82 -4.00
N CYS A 221 -20.25 1.88 -3.29
CA CYS A 221 -18.99 2.32 -3.91
C CYS A 221 -18.50 1.40 -5.04
N LEU A 222 -18.77 0.08 -4.96
CA LEU A 222 -18.38 -0.87 -6.01
C LEU A 222 -19.21 -0.72 -7.30
N GLN A 223 -20.33 -0.01 -7.25
CA GLN A 223 -21.19 0.28 -8.43
C GLN A 223 -20.85 1.62 -9.07
N GLU A 224 -20.00 2.42 -8.41
CA GLU A 224 -19.67 3.77 -8.86
C GLU A 224 -18.35 3.81 -9.64
N ASP A 225 -18.28 4.76 -10.56
CA ASP A 225 -17.05 5.07 -11.28
C ASP A 225 -15.95 5.55 -10.32
N GLN A 226 -14.83 4.86 -10.32
CA GLN A 226 -13.67 5.21 -9.49
C GLN A 226 -12.68 6.17 -10.19
N THR A 227 -12.97 6.62 -11.38
CA THR A 227 -12.13 7.60 -12.10
C THR A 227 -11.87 8.88 -11.29
N PRO A 228 -12.81 9.46 -10.57
CA PRO A 228 -12.55 10.62 -9.71
C PRO A 228 -11.51 10.32 -8.61
N VAL A 229 -11.48 9.10 -8.08
CA VAL A 229 -10.53 8.65 -7.05
C VAL A 229 -9.12 8.61 -7.63
N TYR A 230 -8.93 8.03 -8.82
CA TYR A 230 -7.61 7.97 -9.46
C TYR A 230 -7.16 9.31 -10.07
N ARG A 231 -8.09 10.15 -10.52
CA ARG A 231 -7.78 11.54 -10.87
C ARG A 231 -7.28 12.32 -9.64
N HIS A 232 -7.84 12.05 -8.46
CA HIS A 232 -7.31 12.62 -7.22
C HIS A 232 -5.90 12.10 -6.93
N LEU A 233 -5.61 10.81 -7.12
CA LEU A 233 -4.26 10.25 -7.00
C LEU A 233 -3.28 10.97 -7.96
N ARG A 234 -3.68 11.22 -9.21
CA ARG A 234 -2.86 11.99 -10.16
C ARG A 234 -2.61 13.42 -9.67
N ARG A 235 -3.63 14.10 -9.14
CA ARG A 235 -3.46 15.42 -8.51
C ARG A 235 -2.47 15.39 -7.35
N MET A 236 -2.44 14.32 -6.56
CA MET A 236 -1.45 14.15 -5.50
C MET A 236 -0.03 14.00 -6.06
N CYS A 237 0.15 13.24 -7.12
CA CYS A 237 1.44 13.16 -7.83
C CYS A 237 1.91 14.56 -8.30
N GLN A 238 1.04 15.32 -8.95
CA GLN A 238 1.32 16.68 -9.41
C GLN A 238 1.69 17.62 -8.24
N LEU A 239 0.90 17.57 -7.15
CA LEU A 239 1.14 18.38 -5.96
C LEU A 239 2.53 18.11 -5.36
N PHE A 240 2.90 16.85 -5.19
CA PHE A 240 4.18 16.47 -4.63
C PHE A 240 5.35 16.77 -5.57
N GLN A 241 5.16 16.67 -6.87
CA GLN A 241 6.14 17.07 -7.87
C GLN A 241 6.37 18.58 -7.83
N TRP A 242 5.30 19.37 -7.78
CA TRP A 242 5.36 20.82 -7.62
C TRP A 242 6.02 21.23 -6.31
N TYR A 243 5.69 20.61 -5.16
CA TYR A 243 6.37 20.87 -3.88
C TYR A 243 7.89 20.72 -4.01
N ARG A 244 8.34 19.67 -4.70
CA ARG A 244 9.76 19.42 -4.92
C ARG A 244 10.41 20.49 -5.78
N ARG A 245 9.76 20.88 -6.87
CA ARG A 245 10.26 21.90 -7.79
C ARG A 245 10.38 23.27 -7.12
N CYS A 246 9.44 23.62 -6.26
CA CYS A 246 9.45 24.91 -5.54
C CYS A 246 10.44 24.98 -4.38
N GLY A 247 11.22 23.92 -4.11
CA GLY A 247 12.23 23.92 -3.04
C GLY A 247 11.64 23.94 -1.63
N HIS A 248 10.36 23.64 -1.46
CA HIS A 248 9.68 23.53 -0.15
C HIS A 248 10.11 22.28 0.64
N PHE A 249 11.03 21.49 0.08
CA PHE A 249 11.64 20.37 0.79
C PHE A 249 12.96 20.84 1.40
N SER A 250 13.12 20.63 2.72
CA SER A 250 14.40 20.86 3.36
C SER A 250 15.47 19.92 2.79
N GLU A 251 16.75 20.37 2.75
CA GLU A 251 17.88 19.55 2.29
C GLU A 251 17.96 18.17 2.94
N CYS A 252 17.48 18.04 4.19
CA CYS A 252 17.39 16.75 4.90
C CYS A 252 16.51 15.73 4.18
N VAL A 253 15.45 16.17 3.53
CA VAL A 253 14.51 15.31 2.81
C VAL A 253 15.13 14.76 1.53
N LEU A 254 15.89 15.57 0.83
CA LEU A 254 16.60 15.16 -0.37
C LEU A 254 17.64 14.07 -0.08
N ARG A 255 18.31 14.14 1.09
CA ARG A 255 19.25 13.10 1.53
C ARG A 255 18.58 11.76 1.82
N ASP A 256 17.42 11.77 2.45
CA ASP A 256 16.70 10.53 2.83
C ASP A 256 15.95 9.88 1.67
N ILE A 257 15.53 10.67 0.67
CA ILE A 257 14.75 10.16 -0.49
C ILE A 257 15.68 9.77 -1.64
N ASN A 258 16.80 10.46 -1.76
CA ASN A 258 17.69 10.30 -2.89
C ASN A 258 19.14 10.28 -2.40
N PRO A 259 19.70 9.10 -2.11
CA PRO A 259 21.13 8.98 -1.83
C PRO A 259 22.01 9.41 -3.03
N ILE A 260 21.40 9.77 -4.18
CA ILE A 260 22.08 10.31 -5.37
C ILE A 260 22.55 11.76 -5.13
N ASN A 261 21.98 12.51 -4.18
CA ASN A 261 22.54 13.81 -3.77
C ASN A 261 23.80 13.61 -2.90
N ASN A 262 24.76 12.87 -3.44
CA ASN A 262 26.14 12.96 -3.01
C ASN A 262 26.65 14.36 -3.45
N PRO A 263 27.27 15.17 -2.57
CA PRO A 263 27.79 16.49 -2.94
C PRO A 263 28.71 16.51 -4.17
N ILE A 264 29.20 15.32 -4.55
CA ILE A 264 30.03 15.10 -5.76
C ILE A 264 29.20 15.18 -7.06
N GLU A 265 27.90 14.86 -7.03
CA GLU A 265 27.04 14.93 -8.22
C GLU A 265 26.41 16.32 -8.40
N GLU A 266 26.12 17.04 -7.33
CA GLU A 266 25.67 18.43 -7.41
C GLU A 266 26.72 19.35 -8.06
N GLN A 267 28.01 19.09 -7.79
CA GLN A 267 29.12 19.77 -8.47
C GLN A 267 29.24 19.40 -9.95
N LYS A 268 28.75 18.20 -10.37
CA LYS A 268 28.93 17.71 -11.73
C LYS A 268 27.78 18.08 -12.68
N TYR A 269 26.57 18.30 -12.19
CA TYR A 269 25.37 18.53 -13.00
C TYR A 269 24.72 19.91 -12.84
N GLY A 270 25.17 20.75 -11.91
CA GLY A 270 24.63 22.10 -11.69
C GLY A 270 23.14 22.07 -11.26
N SER A 271 22.50 23.24 -11.24
CA SER A 271 21.09 23.42 -10.85
C SER A 271 20.04 22.77 -11.80
N LYS A 272 20.47 21.97 -12.75
CA LYS A 272 19.61 21.11 -13.59
C LYS A 272 19.59 19.71 -12.99
N SER A 273 19.00 19.57 -11.80
CA SER A 273 18.83 18.27 -11.16
C SER A 273 18.04 17.31 -12.06
N PRO A 274 18.53 16.07 -12.30
CA PRO A 274 17.78 15.01 -13.01
C PRO A 274 16.43 14.68 -12.36
N LEU A 275 16.21 15.11 -11.12
CA LEU A 275 14.96 14.94 -10.35
C LEU A 275 13.71 15.56 -10.97
N LEU A 276 13.87 16.53 -11.90
CA LEU A 276 12.75 17.15 -12.61
C LEU A 276 12.07 16.21 -13.63
N LYS A 277 12.63 15.02 -13.89
CA LYS A 277 12.08 13.99 -14.79
C LYS A 277 11.91 12.63 -14.10
N ALA A 278 11.90 12.58 -12.78
CA ALA A 278 11.72 11.32 -12.09
C ALA A 278 10.30 10.79 -12.33
N GLN A 279 10.21 9.53 -12.78
CA GLN A 279 8.95 8.83 -12.95
C GLN A 279 8.32 8.50 -11.59
N TRP A 280 7.00 8.39 -11.55
CA TRP A 280 6.30 7.94 -10.36
C TRP A 280 6.28 6.41 -10.27
N LEU A 281 6.45 5.89 -9.07
CA LEU A 281 6.14 4.52 -8.69
C LEU A 281 4.90 4.54 -7.81
N LEU A 282 3.84 3.92 -8.27
CA LEU A 282 2.56 3.81 -7.58
C LEU A 282 2.31 2.37 -7.17
N PHE A 283 1.89 2.15 -5.94
CA PHE A 283 1.46 0.85 -5.46
C PHE A 283 -0.04 0.89 -5.19
N CYS A 284 -0.82 0.24 -6.08
CA CYS A 284 -2.28 0.31 -6.12
C CYS A 284 -2.89 -1.10 -5.92
N PRO A 285 -2.94 -1.63 -4.69
CA PRO A 285 -3.35 -3.01 -4.43
C PRO A 285 -4.81 -3.30 -4.73
N PHE A 286 -5.68 -2.28 -4.77
CA PHE A 286 -7.10 -2.44 -5.10
C PHE A 286 -7.43 -2.07 -6.57
N ALA A 287 -6.44 -1.68 -7.36
CA ALA A 287 -6.66 -1.32 -8.77
C ALA A 287 -7.25 -2.46 -9.61
N ILE A 288 -7.09 -3.69 -9.17
CA ILE A 288 -7.71 -4.86 -9.82
C ILE A 288 -9.26 -4.76 -9.87
N LEU A 289 -9.88 -3.96 -8.99
CA LEU A 289 -11.33 -3.72 -8.97
C LEU A 289 -11.79 -2.61 -9.93
N SER A 290 -10.85 -1.78 -10.44
CA SER A 290 -11.16 -0.60 -11.25
C SER A 290 -9.97 -0.18 -12.10
N ILE A 291 -9.37 -1.14 -12.80
CA ILE A 291 -8.17 -0.93 -13.62
C ILE A 291 -8.40 0.08 -14.76
N GLU A 292 -9.60 0.13 -15.34
CA GLU A 292 -9.98 1.12 -16.34
C GLU A 292 -9.88 2.54 -15.80
N SER A 293 -10.45 2.79 -14.61
CA SER A 293 -10.39 4.11 -13.95
C SER A 293 -8.94 4.54 -13.65
N LEU A 294 -8.07 3.59 -13.26
CA LEU A 294 -6.66 3.86 -13.09
C LEU A 294 -5.97 4.19 -14.44
N HIS A 295 -6.26 3.41 -15.49
CA HIS A 295 -5.70 3.63 -16.81
C HIS A 295 -6.18 4.94 -17.44
N GLU A 296 -7.44 5.34 -17.23
CA GLU A 296 -7.94 6.66 -17.65
C GLU A 296 -7.17 7.79 -16.98
N ALA A 297 -6.87 7.68 -15.69
CA ALA A 297 -6.08 8.67 -14.97
C ALA A 297 -4.60 8.70 -15.41
N PHE A 298 -4.04 7.56 -15.82
CA PHE A 298 -2.63 7.40 -16.21
C PHE A 298 -2.52 6.61 -17.53
N PRO A 299 -2.88 7.21 -18.68
CA PRO A 299 -2.99 6.48 -19.96
C PRO A 299 -1.66 5.95 -20.50
N ASP A 300 -0.54 6.51 -20.04
CA ASP A 300 0.82 6.12 -20.41
C ASP A 300 1.49 5.21 -19.35
N MET A 301 0.78 4.71 -18.35
CA MET A 301 1.35 3.89 -17.28
C MET A 301 2.02 2.61 -17.79
N LYS A 302 3.08 2.20 -17.10
CA LYS A 302 3.70 0.87 -17.18
C LYS A 302 3.23 0.04 -16.00
N LEU A 303 2.98 -1.24 -16.19
CA LEU A 303 2.30 -2.08 -15.22
C LEU A 303 3.14 -3.29 -14.82
N ILE A 304 3.25 -3.50 -13.52
CA ILE A 304 3.74 -4.76 -12.93
C ILE A 304 2.56 -5.43 -12.22
N TRP A 305 2.11 -6.56 -12.76
CA TRP A 305 1.08 -7.37 -12.13
C TRP A 305 1.73 -8.48 -11.30
N VAL A 306 1.60 -8.37 -9.98
CA VAL A 306 2.16 -9.35 -9.05
C VAL A 306 1.13 -10.43 -8.74
N HIS A 307 1.51 -11.69 -8.94
CA HIS A 307 0.67 -12.86 -8.73
C HIS A 307 1.10 -13.67 -7.51
N ARG A 308 0.12 -14.29 -6.85
CA ARG A 308 0.35 -15.17 -5.71
C ARG A 308 -0.69 -16.29 -5.71
N ALA A 309 -0.30 -17.49 -5.26
CA ALA A 309 -1.22 -18.60 -5.09
C ALA A 309 -2.49 -18.19 -4.32
N LEU A 310 -3.64 -18.48 -4.90
CA LEU A 310 -4.95 -18.09 -4.38
C LEU A 310 -5.19 -18.64 -2.96
N SER A 311 -4.75 -19.89 -2.73
CA SER A 311 -4.82 -20.56 -1.42
C SER A 311 -4.08 -19.82 -0.29
N GLN A 312 -3.16 -18.91 -0.63
CA GLN A 312 -2.44 -18.07 0.33
C GLN A 312 -2.90 -16.61 0.30
N CYS A 313 -3.24 -16.10 -0.88
CA CYS A 313 -3.58 -14.70 -1.07
C CYS A 313 -4.94 -14.38 -0.43
N ILE A 314 -5.97 -15.14 -0.78
CA ILE A 314 -7.35 -14.91 -0.32
C ILE A 314 -7.49 -14.99 1.21
N PRO A 315 -7.06 -16.06 1.90
CA PRO A 315 -7.18 -16.08 3.36
C PRO A 315 -6.32 -15.02 4.05
N SER A 316 -5.17 -14.64 3.48
CA SER A 316 -4.35 -13.54 3.99
C SER A 316 -5.05 -12.18 3.87
N LEU A 317 -5.82 -11.96 2.79
CA LEU A 317 -6.63 -10.77 2.61
C LEU A 317 -7.78 -10.74 3.62
N CYS A 318 -8.53 -11.83 3.74
CA CYS A 318 -9.61 -11.96 4.74
C CYS A 318 -9.08 -11.68 6.16
N SER A 319 -7.94 -12.25 6.52
CA SER A 319 -7.30 -12.01 7.83
C SER A 319 -6.93 -10.55 8.03
N SER A 320 -6.38 -9.90 7.00
CA SER A 320 -6.03 -8.47 7.06
C SER A 320 -7.26 -7.60 7.29
N LEU A 321 -8.34 -7.82 6.55
CA LEU A 321 -9.59 -7.07 6.69
C LEU A 321 -10.28 -7.34 8.04
N ALA A 322 -10.24 -8.59 8.53
CA ALA A 322 -10.73 -8.94 9.87
C ALA A 322 -10.00 -8.17 10.98
N ILE A 323 -8.68 -8.03 10.87
CA ILE A 323 -7.86 -7.26 11.82
C ILE A 323 -8.23 -5.77 11.72
N HIS A 324 -8.35 -5.19 10.53
CA HIS A 324 -8.79 -3.81 10.35
C HIS A 324 -10.15 -3.56 10.99
N ASN A 325 -11.13 -4.42 10.74
CA ASN A 325 -12.47 -4.27 11.34
C ASN A 325 -12.43 -4.40 12.88
N SER A 326 -11.58 -5.28 13.43
CA SER A 326 -11.43 -5.46 14.88
C SER A 326 -10.93 -4.21 15.61
N LEU A 327 -10.25 -3.29 14.90
CA LEU A 327 -9.84 -1.98 15.45
C LEU A 327 -11.05 -1.16 15.90
N TYR A 328 -12.16 -1.26 15.17
CA TYR A 328 -13.37 -0.48 15.43
C TYR A 328 -14.34 -1.20 16.36
N THR A 329 -14.49 -2.50 16.21
CA THR A 329 -15.38 -3.28 17.08
C THR A 329 -14.79 -3.52 18.48
N GLY A 330 -13.47 -3.48 18.61
CA GLY A 330 -12.77 -3.83 19.85
C GLY A 330 -12.92 -5.29 20.26
N ARG A 331 -13.44 -6.14 19.36
CA ARG A 331 -13.72 -7.58 19.57
C ARG A 331 -13.15 -8.39 18.42
N SER A 332 -12.80 -9.63 18.73
CA SER A 332 -12.53 -10.62 17.69
C SER A 332 -13.83 -10.94 16.94
N PRO A 333 -13.79 -11.09 15.61
CA PRO A 333 -14.95 -11.50 14.85
C PRO A 333 -15.41 -12.90 15.26
N SER A 334 -16.72 -13.15 15.18
CA SER A 334 -17.30 -14.49 15.33
C SER A 334 -17.01 -15.35 14.09
N ASP A 335 -17.21 -16.66 14.22
CA ASP A 335 -17.02 -17.59 13.11
C ASP A 335 -17.95 -17.25 11.95
N SER A 336 -19.22 -16.88 12.21
CA SER A 336 -20.15 -16.44 11.19
C SER A 336 -19.71 -15.18 10.48
N GLN A 337 -19.14 -14.20 11.22
CA GLN A 337 -18.59 -12.97 10.62
C GLN A 337 -17.36 -13.24 9.74
N LEU A 338 -16.53 -14.23 10.12
CA LEU A 338 -15.38 -14.62 9.30
C LEU A 338 -15.83 -15.32 8.02
N VAL A 339 -16.85 -16.18 8.06
CA VAL A 339 -17.43 -16.81 6.87
C VAL A 339 -18.03 -15.75 5.93
N THR A 340 -18.88 -14.86 6.43
CA THR A 340 -19.43 -13.75 5.64
C THR A 340 -18.33 -12.89 5.00
N LEU A 341 -17.23 -12.65 5.73
CA LEU A 341 -16.08 -11.92 5.18
C LEU A 341 -15.40 -12.71 4.05
N GLY A 342 -15.28 -14.03 4.20
CA GLY A 342 -14.74 -14.92 3.18
C GLY A 342 -15.54 -14.85 1.89
N ASP A 343 -16.86 -15.00 1.98
CA ASP A 343 -17.78 -14.92 0.84
C ASP A 343 -17.70 -13.56 0.15
N LYS A 344 -17.70 -12.46 0.94
CA LYS A 344 -17.58 -11.11 0.40
C LYS A 344 -16.25 -10.90 -0.34
N VAL A 345 -15.13 -11.30 0.24
CA VAL A 345 -13.80 -11.17 -0.37
C VAL A 345 -13.73 -11.99 -1.65
N LEU A 346 -14.21 -13.24 -1.60
CA LEU A 346 -14.20 -14.15 -2.73
C LEU A 346 -15.00 -13.56 -3.91
N GLY A 347 -16.25 -13.17 -3.70
CA GLY A 347 -17.10 -12.62 -4.75
C GLY A 347 -16.55 -11.30 -5.32
N THR A 348 -16.18 -10.36 -4.45
CA THR A 348 -15.71 -9.04 -4.92
C THR A 348 -14.39 -9.14 -5.69
N PHE A 349 -13.40 -9.86 -5.18
CA PHE A 349 -12.10 -9.95 -5.84
C PHE A 349 -12.09 -10.98 -6.97
N GLY A 350 -12.99 -11.96 -6.97
CA GLY A 350 -13.22 -12.85 -8.12
C GLY A 350 -13.69 -12.04 -9.33
N SER A 351 -14.84 -11.36 -9.19
CA SER A 351 -15.39 -10.51 -10.26
C SER A 351 -14.42 -9.39 -10.69
N GLY A 352 -13.74 -8.76 -9.72
CA GLY A 352 -12.75 -7.72 -10.03
C GLY A 352 -11.52 -8.25 -10.79
N THR A 353 -11.12 -9.49 -10.50
CA THR A 353 -10.01 -10.12 -11.23
C THR A 353 -10.42 -10.50 -12.65
N GLU A 354 -11.61 -11.04 -12.85
CA GLU A 354 -12.17 -11.32 -14.17
C GLU A 354 -12.27 -10.05 -15.02
N TYR A 355 -12.86 -8.99 -14.44
CA TYR A 355 -12.90 -7.67 -15.09
C TYR A 355 -11.52 -7.16 -15.48
N ALA A 356 -10.50 -7.28 -14.60
CA ALA A 356 -9.15 -6.83 -14.89
C ALA A 356 -8.48 -7.66 -16.00
N ILE A 357 -8.75 -8.95 -16.06
CA ILE A 357 -8.27 -9.85 -17.13
C ILE A 357 -8.83 -9.40 -18.47
N ASP A 358 -10.15 -9.21 -18.54
CA ASP A 358 -10.84 -8.81 -19.78
C ASP A 358 -10.36 -7.44 -20.26
N TYR A 359 -10.28 -6.46 -19.35
CA TYR A 359 -9.80 -5.12 -19.70
C TYR A 359 -8.35 -5.10 -20.19
N LEU A 360 -7.46 -5.86 -19.52
CA LEU A 360 -6.03 -5.89 -19.84
C LEU A 360 -5.70 -6.82 -21.02
N ALA A 361 -6.66 -7.55 -21.58
CA ALA A 361 -6.44 -8.37 -22.76
C ALA A 361 -5.94 -7.54 -23.96
N ASP A 362 -6.47 -6.31 -24.10
CA ASP A 362 -6.11 -5.35 -25.13
C ASP A 362 -5.03 -4.35 -24.70
N PHE A 363 -4.51 -4.47 -23.47
CA PHE A 363 -3.45 -3.58 -22.99
C PHE A 363 -2.12 -3.84 -23.71
N ASP A 364 -1.35 -2.79 -23.96
CA ASP A 364 -0.04 -2.91 -24.62
C ASP A 364 0.91 -3.81 -23.83
N LYS A 365 1.21 -4.98 -24.37
CA LYS A 365 2.07 -5.99 -23.74
C LYS A 365 3.50 -5.50 -23.48
N ASN A 366 3.97 -4.52 -24.25
CA ASN A 366 5.30 -3.90 -24.03
C ASN A 366 5.33 -3.00 -22.78
N ARG A 367 4.16 -2.67 -22.23
CA ARG A 367 4.00 -1.83 -21.05
C ARG A 367 3.56 -2.61 -19.82
N MET A 368 3.45 -3.95 -19.91
CA MET A 368 3.03 -4.80 -18.80
C MET A 368 3.97 -5.98 -18.61
N VAL A 369 4.27 -6.29 -17.35
CA VAL A 369 5.01 -7.49 -16.95
C VAL A 369 4.32 -8.18 -15.77
N HIS A 370 4.49 -9.50 -15.68
CA HIS A 370 3.93 -10.33 -14.63
C HIS A 370 5.03 -10.81 -13.69
N TRP A 371 4.83 -10.67 -12.37
CA TRP A 371 5.78 -11.13 -11.36
C TRP A 371 5.15 -12.20 -10.48
N SER A 372 5.88 -13.30 -10.26
CA SER A 372 5.52 -14.32 -9.29
C SER A 372 5.85 -13.86 -7.86
N ASN A 373 4.95 -14.07 -6.90
CA ASN A 373 5.25 -13.87 -5.46
C ASN A 373 6.47 -14.67 -4.99
N ARG A 374 6.71 -15.86 -5.56
CA ARG A 374 7.88 -16.69 -5.25
C ARG A 374 9.17 -15.94 -5.58
N ASP A 375 9.22 -15.34 -6.76
CA ASP A 375 10.40 -14.60 -7.21
C ASP A 375 10.52 -13.26 -6.51
N VAL A 376 9.41 -12.59 -6.22
CA VAL A 376 9.40 -11.39 -5.37
C VAL A 376 10.02 -11.69 -4.01
N LYS A 377 9.67 -12.79 -3.34
CA LYS A 377 10.26 -13.16 -2.05
C LYS A 377 11.76 -13.41 -2.10
N ARG A 378 12.27 -14.03 -3.17
CA ARG A 378 13.63 -14.52 -3.25
C ARG A 378 14.57 -13.61 -4.02
N HIS A 379 14.07 -12.99 -5.09
CA HIS A 379 14.88 -12.39 -6.14
C HIS A 379 14.37 -11.03 -6.61
N THR A 380 13.71 -10.24 -5.72
CA THR A 380 13.06 -8.96 -6.09
C THR A 380 14.00 -8.03 -6.83
N THR A 381 15.25 -7.89 -6.39
CA THR A 381 16.23 -7.01 -7.05
C THR A 381 16.53 -7.47 -8.49
N ARG A 382 16.63 -8.78 -8.71
CA ARG A 382 16.87 -9.33 -10.07
C ARG A 382 15.66 -9.07 -10.98
N LEU A 383 14.43 -9.33 -10.48
CA LEU A 383 13.20 -9.01 -11.21
C LEU A 383 13.13 -7.51 -11.54
N ALA A 384 13.34 -6.65 -10.54
CA ALA A 384 13.32 -5.21 -10.72
C ALA A 384 14.32 -4.76 -11.79
N THR A 385 15.57 -5.23 -11.74
CA THR A 385 16.58 -4.88 -12.74
C THR A 385 16.15 -5.31 -14.15
N LYS A 386 15.71 -6.57 -14.34
CA LYS A 386 15.25 -7.05 -15.65
C LYS A 386 14.03 -6.28 -16.18
N THR A 387 13.09 -5.97 -15.30
CA THR A 387 11.89 -5.20 -15.68
C THR A 387 12.23 -3.76 -16.07
N LEU A 388 13.14 -3.12 -15.36
CA LEU A 388 13.57 -1.77 -15.68
C LEU A 388 14.34 -1.74 -17.00
N ASP A 389 15.23 -2.69 -17.25
CA ASP A 389 15.90 -2.87 -18.55
C ASP A 389 14.87 -3.08 -19.69
N TYR A 390 13.85 -3.93 -19.46
CA TYR A 390 12.77 -4.17 -20.42
C TYR A 390 11.98 -2.89 -20.77
N PHE A 391 11.75 -2.03 -19.78
CA PHE A 391 11.09 -0.73 -19.96
C PHE A 391 12.03 0.37 -20.46
N GLY A 392 13.29 0.05 -20.79
CA GLY A 392 14.29 1.00 -21.25
C GLY A 392 14.82 1.94 -20.16
N ILE A 393 14.69 1.55 -18.89
CA ILE A 393 15.15 2.34 -17.75
C ILE A 393 16.49 1.79 -17.26
N GLU A 394 17.56 2.56 -17.46
CA GLU A 394 18.92 2.14 -17.10
C GLU A 394 19.11 2.04 -15.57
N VAL A 395 19.68 0.92 -15.13
CA VAL A 395 20.00 0.65 -13.73
C VAL A 395 21.50 0.46 -13.56
N ASP A 396 22.18 1.50 -13.08
CA ASP A 396 23.61 1.43 -12.79
C ASP A 396 23.93 0.55 -11.56
N ARG A 397 25.22 0.32 -11.32
CA ARG A 397 25.70 -0.51 -10.20
C ARG A 397 25.27 0.03 -8.84
N TYR A 398 25.26 1.35 -8.66
CA TYR A 398 24.89 1.97 -7.40
C TYR A 398 23.38 1.77 -7.10
N ARG A 399 22.51 2.04 -8.05
CA ARG A 399 21.07 1.82 -7.95
C ARG A 399 20.73 0.36 -7.66
N ARG A 400 21.42 -0.57 -8.31
CA ARG A 400 21.29 -2.01 -8.01
C ARG A 400 21.66 -2.34 -6.57
N MET A 401 22.76 -1.77 -6.04
CA MET A 401 23.15 -1.97 -4.63
C MET A 401 22.09 -1.40 -3.66
N GLN A 402 21.49 -0.25 -3.97
CA GLN A 402 20.41 0.29 -3.14
C GLN A 402 19.17 -0.63 -3.13
N MET A 403 18.81 -1.23 -4.26
CA MET A 403 17.73 -2.22 -4.31
C MET A 403 18.06 -3.49 -3.50
N ILE A 404 19.31 -3.96 -3.53
CA ILE A 404 19.76 -5.11 -2.70
C ILE A 404 19.63 -4.78 -1.22
N ASN A 405 20.08 -3.61 -0.80
CA ASN A 405 19.94 -3.14 0.58
C ASN A 405 18.47 -3.06 0.99
N GLY A 406 17.61 -2.51 0.12
CA GLY A 406 16.18 -2.45 0.35
C GLY A 406 15.52 -3.82 0.45
N GLN A 407 15.94 -4.79 -0.34
CA GLN A 407 15.44 -6.16 -0.24
C GLN A 407 15.83 -6.79 1.11
N THR A 408 17.07 -6.62 1.55
CA THR A 408 17.55 -7.12 2.85
C THR A 408 16.81 -6.47 4.00
N GLU A 409 16.69 -5.14 3.99
CA GLU A 409 15.94 -4.36 4.98
C GLU A 409 14.49 -4.82 5.10
N TYR A 410 13.83 -5.06 3.96
CA TYR A 410 12.43 -5.52 3.96
C TYR A 410 12.28 -6.90 4.61
N ILE A 411 13.15 -7.84 4.31
CA ILE A 411 13.13 -9.21 4.84
C ILE A 411 13.36 -9.21 6.37
N GLU A 412 14.23 -8.34 6.87
CA GLU A 412 14.54 -8.24 8.30
C GLU A 412 13.38 -7.64 9.11
N VAL A 413 12.68 -6.64 8.56
CA VAL A 413 11.63 -5.90 9.24
C VAL A 413 10.28 -6.59 9.14
N PHE A 414 9.96 -7.16 7.98
CA PHE A 414 8.63 -7.72 7.70
C PHE A 414 8.58 -9.22 7.92
N ARG A 415 8.11 -9.65 9.10
CA ARG A 415 7.82 -11.05 9.42
C ARG A 415 6.31 -11.25 9.57
N PRO A 416 5.63 -11.93 8.63
CA PRO A 416 4.23 -12.28 8.80
C PRO A 416 4.11 -13.25 9.98
N LEU A 417 3.38 -12.84 11.03
CA LEU A 417 3.22 -13.60 12.27
C LEU A 417 1.86 -14.29 12.41
N HIS A 418 1.02 -14.24 11.37
CA HIS A 418 -0.31 -14.82 11.46
C HIS A 418 -0.48 -15.99 10.48
N ASP A 419 -1.14 -17.03 10.95
CA ASP A 419 -1.57 -18.18 10.16
C ASP A 419 -3.01 -17.91 9.66
N ALA A 420 -3.15 -17.68 8.36
CA ALA A 420 -4.43 -17.46 7.69
C ALA A 420 -4.72 -18.65 6.77
N ARG A 421 -5.80 -19.38 7.05
CA ARG A 421 -6.22 -20.56 6.28
C ARG A 421 -7.65 -20.41 5.79
N MET A 422 -7.92 -20.91 4.59
CA MET A 422 -9.23 -20.84 3.95
C MET A 422 -10.39 -21.34 4.84
N PRO A 423 -10.29 -22.50 5.56
CA PRO A 423 -11.39 -22.98 6.39
C PRO A 423 -11.83 -22.02 7.50
N TYR A 424 -10.96 -21.08 7.94
CA TYR A 424 -11.35 -20.08 8.94
C TYR A 424 -12.40 -19.10 8.41
N PHE A 425 -12.44 -18.94 7.09
CA PHE A 425 -13.34 -18.04 6.37
C PHE A 425 -14.43 -18.79 5.59
N GLY A 426 -14.66 -20.06 5.91
CA GLY A 426 -15.63 -20.90 5.22
C GLY A 426 -15.24 -21.27 3.78
N LEU A 427 -14.00 -21.04 3.40
CA LEU A 427 -13.49 -21.25 2.03
C LEU A 427 -12.75 -22.58 1.91
N HIS A 428 -12.74 -23.13 0.70
CA HIS A 428 -11.97 -24.30 0.31
C HIS A 428 -11.50 -24.18 -1.14
N ASP A 429 -10.51 -24.99 -1.53
CA ASP A 429 -9.89 -24.91 -2.86
C ASP A 429 -10.90 -24.99 -4.02
N GLY A 430 -11.95 -25.83 -3.89
CA GLY A 430 -12.96 -25.98 -4.93
C GLY A 430 -13.71 -24.68 -5.23
N VAL A 431 -14.26 -24.01 -4.20
CA VAL A 431 -15.01 -22.76 -4.39
C VAL A 431 -14.11 -21.61 -4.85
N VAL A 432 -12.86 -21.57 -4.37
CA VAL A 432 -11.90 -20.57 -4.83
C VAL A 432 -11.53 -20.80 -6.30
N SER A 433 -11.33 -22.06 -6.70
CA SER A 433 -11.00 -22.37 -8.10
C SER A 433 -12.16 -22.10 -9.05
N GLU A 434 -13.40 -22.30 -8.61
CA GLU A 434 -14.60 -21.98 -9.39
C GLU A 434 -14.70 -20.47 -9.65
N VAL A 435 -14.57 -19.65 -8.61
CA VAL A 435 -14.71 -18.19 -8.72
C VAL A 435 -13.54 -17.54 -9.48
N PHE A 436 -12.36 -18.14 -9.44
CA PHE A 436 -11.17 -17.65 -10.13
C PHE A 436 -10.79 -18.50 -11.36
N GLU A 437 -11.76 -19.15 -12.02
CA GLU A 437 -11.51 -20.05 -13.15
C GLU A 437 -10.74 -19.33 -14.29
N SER A 438 -11.20 -18.16 -14.71
CA SER A 438 -10.53 -17.36 -15.75
C SER A 438 -9.08 -16.98 -15.38
N TYR A 439 -8.85 -16.62 -14.12
CA TYR A 439 -7.51 -16.32 -13.61
C TYR A 439 -6.60 -17.55 -13.62
N ILE A 440 -7.11 -18.70 -13.19
CA ILE A 440 -6.35 -19.96 -13.18
C ILE A 440 -6.03 -20.40 -14.60
N TYR A 441 -6.99 -20.27 -15.51
CA TYR A 441 -6.80 -20.61 -16.92
C TYR A 441 -5.68 -19.77 -17.57
N GLN A 442 -5.68 -18.46 -17.32
CA GLN A 442 -4.74 -17.55 -17.94
C GLN A 442 -3.37 -17.51 -17.25
N PHE A 443 -3.34 -17.74 -15.92
CA PHE A 443 -2.16 -17.59 -15.06
C PHE A 443 -1.89 -18.85 -14.23
N GLU A 444 -2.05 -20.05 -14.82
CA GLU A 444 -1.90 -21.33 -14.11
C GLU A 444 -0.57 -21.43 -13.36
N GLU A 445 0.52 -20.97 -13.96
CA GLU A 445 1.86 -21.00 -13.38
C GLU A 445 1.98 -20.17 -12.09
N PHE A 446 1.14 -19.16 -11.90
CA PHE A 446 1.13 -18.28 -10.73
C PHE A 446 0.04 -18.63 -9.72
N ALA A 447 -1.04 -19.29 -10.17
CA ALA A 447 -2.21 -19.59 -9.35
C ALA A 447 -1.94 -20.64 -8.28
N TYR A 448 -0.96 -21.53 -8.51
CA TYR A 448 -0.56 -22.62 -7.62
C TYR A 448 0.90 -22.54 -7.20
N GLU A 449 1.18 -22.71 -5.91
CA GLU A 449 2.52 -22.49 -5.34
C GLU A 449 3.60 -23.50 -5.77
N ASN A 450 3.21 -24.70 -6.24
CA ASN A 450 4.13 -25.85 -6.36
C ASN A 450 4.00 -26.70 -7.63
N ARG A 451 3.22 -26.32 -8.63
CA ARG A 451 3.00 -27.23 -9.77
C ARG A 451 4.12 -27.23 -10.79
N PHE A 452 4.84 -26.13 -10.98
CA PHE A 452 5.94 -26.08 -11.94
C PHE A 452 7.11 -25.30 -11.36
N GLY A 453 8.28 -25.92 -11.38
CA GLY A 453 9.55 -25.25 -11.06
C GLY A 453 9.98 -24.32 -12.18
N VAL A 454 9.18 -23.29 -12.48
CA VAL A 454 9.60 -22.22 -13.40
C VAL A 454 10.77 -21.50 -12.74
N THR A 455 11.97 -21.73 -13.26
CA THR A 455 13.15 -21.00 -12.86
C THR A 455 13.13 -19.62 -13.54
N ILE A 456 13.81 -18.63 -12.95
CA ILE A 456 13.97 -17.30 -13.57
C ILE A 456 14.61 -17.40 -14.98
N GLU A 457 15.26 -18.49 -15.28
CA GLU A 457 15.84 -18.79 -16.61
C GLU A 457 14.76 -19.03 -17.66
N ASP A 458 13.58 -19.53 -17.25
CA ASP A 458 12.40 -19.74 -18.10
C ASP A 458 11.53 -18.49 -18.25
N TYR A 459 11.78 -17.45 -17.42
CA TYR A 459 11.08 -16.18 -17.48
C TYR A 459 11.67 -15.31 -18.60
N GLN A 460 11.33 -15.65 -19.83
CA GLN A 460 11.45 -14.70 -20.93
C GLN A 460 10.20 -13.80 -20.87
N PRO A 461 10.34 -12.46 -20.72
CA PRO A 461 9.27 -11.56 -21.12
C PRO A 461 8.92 -11.97 -22.55
N LEU A 462 7.64 -12.00 -22.90
CA LEU A 462 7.20 -12.39 -24.24
C LEU A 462 7.98 -11.56 -25.26
N ALA A 463 9.13 -12.08 -25.68
CA ALA A 463 10.01 -11.43 -26.62
C ALA A 463 9.30 -11.35 -27.96
N THR A 464 9.28 -10.18 -28.56
CA THR A 464 8.79 -10.05 -29.91
C THR A 464 9.67 -10.88 -30.87
N PRO A 465 9.14 -11.34 -32.01
CA PRO A 465 9.93 -12.12 -32.99
C PRO A 465 11.22 -11.44 -33.49
N ALA A 466 11.36 -10.14 -33.28
CA ALA A 466 12.57 -9.36 -33.65
C ALA A 466 13.74 -9.57 -32.68
N ASP A 467 13.47 -9.89 -31.40
CA ASP A 467 14.52 -10.02 -30.38
C ASP A 467 15.23 -11.38 -30.46
N GLN A 468 14.62 -12.38 -31.09
CA GLN A 468 15.20 -13.71 -31.23
C GLN A 468 16.41 -13.78 -32.21
N GLN A 469 16.57 -12.79 -33.06
CA GLN A 469 17.69 -12.76 -34.03
C GLN A 469 18.98 -12.13 -33.48
N SER A 470 18.93 -11.32 -32.41
CA SER A 470 20.11 -10.63 -31.86
C SER A 470 20.84 -11.38 -30.72
N LEU A 471 20.23 -12.39 -30.13
CA LEU A 471 20.80 -13.14 -28.99
C LEU A 471 21.64 -14.37 -29.39
N GLY A 472 21.82 -14.63 -30.67
CA GLY A 472 22.57 -15.79 -31.20
C GLY A 472 24.11 -15.70 -31.10
N SER A 473 24.70 -14.61 -30.61
CA SER A 473 26.16 -14.38 -30.75
C SER A 473 26.94 -14.13 -29.45
N LEU A 474 26.39 -14.31 -28.27
CA LEU A 474 27.13 -14.18 -27.00
C LEU A 474 27.14 -15.48 -26.18
N ARG A 475 27.88 -16.48 -26.69
CA ARG A 475 28.45 -17.53 -25.84
C ARG A 475 29.67 -16.96 -25.12
N VAL A 476 29.57 -16.68 -23.84
CA VAL A 476 30.74 -16.40 -22.98
C VAL A 476 31.19 -17.71 -22.37
N ASN A 477 32.45 -18.03 -22.64
CA ASN A 477 33.21 -19.20 -22.10
C ASN A 477 33.21 -19.17 -20.57
N GLY A 478 33.12 -20.40 -20.00
CA GLY A 478 33.21 -20.61 -18.57
C GLY A 478 34.59 -20.25 -18.00
N GLY A 479 34.60 -19.78 -16.79
CA GLY A 479 35.75 -19.50 -15.99
C GLY A 479 35.37 -19.01 -14.59
N ASP A 480 35.64 -19.89 -13.60
CA ASP A 480 35.85 -19.62 -12.18
C ASP A 480 34.70 -19.08 -11.32
N GLN A 481 34.11 -20.01 -10.59
CA GLN A 481 33.33 -19.71 -9.38
C GLN A 481 34.29 -19.46 -8.19
N PRO A 482 34.14 -18.37 -7.41
CA PRO A 482 34.78 -18.31 -6.10
C PRO A 482 33.96 -19.12 -5.08
N SER A 483 34.66 -20.06 -4.45
CA SER A 483 34.17 -20.86 -3.33
C SER A 483 33.87 -20.00 -2.11
N PHE A 484 32.66 -20.10 -1.56
CA PHE A 484 32.33 -19.57 -0.24
C PHE A 484 32.76 -20.57 0.85
N PRO A 485 33.35 -20.12 1.97
CA PRO A 485 33.66 -20.99 3.08
C PRO A 485 32.39 -21.44 3.80
N SER A 486 32.30 -22.73 4.08
CA SER A 486 31.30 -23.37 4.91
C SER A 486 31.52 -22.99 6.37
N PHE A 487 30.52 -22.39 7.04
CA PHE A 487 30.48 -22.34 8.50
C PHE A 487 29.76 -23.60 9.01
N ALA A 488 30.54 -24.53 9.50
CA ALA A 488 30.12 -25.58 10.42
C ALA A 488 30.75 -25.26 11.78
N ASP A 489 30.00 -25.61 12.82
CA ASP A 489 30.36 -25.77 14.21
C ASP A 489 30.21 -24.61 15.16
N GLY A 490 29.26 -24.89 16.06
CA GLY A 490 28.87 -24.08 17.19
C GLY A 490 29.91 -24.08 18.32
N GLN A 491 29.97 -22.95 18.99
CA GLN A 491 30.27 -22.88 20.44
C GLN A 491 29.56 -21.68 21.06
N PRO A 492 29.09 -21.77 22.31
CA PRO A 492 28.38 -20.71 22.99
C PRO A 492 29.37 -19.65 23.54
N MET A 493 29.07 -18.37 23.33
CA MET A 493 29.76 -17.30 24.02
C MET A 493 29.07 -16.97 25.33
N ASP A 494 29.82 -17.14 26.40
CA ASP A 494 29.49 -16.73 27.76
C ASP A 494 29.31 -15.21 27.87
N GLY A 495 28.37 -14.85 28.75
CA GLY A 495 28.10 -13.48 29.12
C GLY A 495 29.24 -12.86 29.92
N HIS A 496 29.53 -11.63 29.62
CA HIS A 496 30.01 -10.58 30.53
C HIS A 496 30.12 -9.27 29.75
N PHE A 497 29.27 -8.34 30.02
CA PHE A 497 29.56 -6.90 30.12
C PHE A 497 28.28 -6.16 30.57
N LEU A 498 28.08 -6.16 31.87
CA LEU A 498 27.39 -5.09 32.60
C LEU A 498 28.47 -4.33 33.39
N GLN A 499 28.48 -3.06 33.22
CA GLN A 499 28.87 -1.95 34.10
C GLN A 499 29.69 -0.90 33.34
N GLU A 500 29.07 0.23 33.11
CA GLU A 500 29.45 1.47 33.77
C GLU A 500 28.54 2.63 33.34
N GLY A 501 27.82 3.15 34.30
CA GLY A 501 27.09 4.40 34.17
C GLY A 501 28.00 5.62 34.44
N LYS A 502 27.61 6.73 33.84
CA LYS A 502 27.83 8.15 34.23
C LYS A 502 26.99 8.96 33.24
N GLY A 503 25.90 9.60 33.58
CA GLY A 503 25.64 10.75 34.35
C GLY A 503 26.04 12.03 33.65
N PHE A 504 25.08 12.71 32.94
CA PHE A 504 25.11 14.15 32.82
C PHE A 504 23.69 14.73 32.82
N LYS A 505 23.56 15.87 33.46
CA LYS A 505 22.38 16.65 33.89
C LYS A 505 21.41 17.02 32.81
#